data_75043c6428824fee65f28b702abf5787
#
_entry.id   75043c6428824fee65f28b702abf5787
#
_cell.length_a   1.000
_cell.length_b   1.000
_cell.length_c   1.000
_cell.angle_alpha   90.00
_cell.angle_beta   90.00
_cell.angle_gamma   90.00
#
_symmetry.space_group_name_H-M   'P 1'
#
loop_
_entity.id
_entity.type
_entity.pdbx_description
1 polymer ?
#
loop_
_entity_poly.entity_id
_entity_poly.type
_entity_poly.pdbx_seq_one_letter_code
_entity_poly.pdbx_strand_id
1 'polypeptide(L)'
;MPLWQPAFFVFWVPEVCVRLPWWVLCLFWGLVGCSGATRVVRLDTGRGSPVVQVPRTERAAGSVVLDADDVKEAVARLGQRIRASPRAQDAARRLFEVEPRSGSYLVDVRRRRITPLGPGESLASEASLADVEMTRAYLRWCVRTGRTGDCLGLLKESPVIAGDARFALALALAKGAVLDELWEAVKDMANPEALVQAALWTAATYALLWTVPEPSTKGVAAVLTAALIAYVGVDTFWGLIQGFQRLMVEADAALTFDELRGAGERFGKVMGRNAARAFVMLATAAIGSTGATLGAKLPGLPGAAQAAVRAEADAGVVYAAVGQVESVAMAADGFTIGLAPGAVAMSSSGAAPGSGTPGLRAWKSFSGFKKAMGPAGSGKQWHHVVEQTPGNVQRFGPEAIQSTENVIAIDARIHERISAYYSSKQRLTDNRVVREWLREQSFDQQREFGLRLLKQFGAIP
;
A
#
# COMPACT_ATOMS: atom_id res chain seq x y z
N MET A 1 28.28 46.15 -37.09
CA MET A 1 28.43 46.70 -35.74
C MET A 1 27.22 47.57 -35.44
N PRO A 2 26.45 47.34 -34.46
CA PRO A 2 26.72 47.62 -33.06
C PRO A 2 26.38 46.49 -32.11
N LEU A 3 27.09 46.51 -30.96
CA LEU A 3 27.06 45.63 -29.79
C LEU A 3 25.78 45.83 -28.98
N TRP A 4 25.10 44.72 -28.63
CA TRP A 4 24.04 44.72 -27.63
C TRP A 4 24.66 44.33 -26.29
N GLN A 5 24.64 45.24 -25.32
CA GLN A 5 24.92 45.00 -23.92
C GLN A 5 23.60 44.61 -23.21
N PRO A 6 23.63 43.66 -22.29
CA PRO A 6 22.47 43.40 -21.44
C PRO A 6 22.36 44.46 -20.33
N ALA A 7 21.19 45.06 -20.21
CA ALA A 7 20.87 46.00 -19.13
C ALA A 7 20.73 45.26 -17.80
N PHE A 8 21.64 45.51 -16.87
CA PHE A 8 21.47 45.15 -15.47
C PHE A 8 20.52 46.17 -14.81
N PHE A 9 19.37 45.71 -14.37
CA PHE A 9 18.53 46.46 -13.43
C PHE A 9 19.11 46.34 -12.03
N VAL A 10 19.74 47.39 -11.55
CA VAL A 10 20.14 47.50 -10.12
C VAL A 10 18.98 48.11 -9.37
N PHE A 11 18.31 47.29 -8.56
CA PHE A 11 17.40 47.79 -7.52
C PHE A 11 18.21 48.34 -6.36
N TRP A 12 18.18 49.64 -6.16
CA TRP A 12 18.74 50.31 -5.01
C TRP A 12 17.78 50.12 -3.81
N VAL A 13 18.18 49.38 -2.79
CA VAL A 13 17.46 49.26 -1.51
C VAL A 13 18.27 50.04 -0.47
N PRO A 14 17.70 51.06 0.20
CA PRO A 14 18.43 51.78 1.23
C PRO A 14 18.77 50.88 2.42
N GLU A 15 20.04 50.89 2.84
CA GLU A 15 20.56 50.22 4.02
C GLU A 15 19.87 50.74 5.30
N VAL A 16 18.95 49.96 5.85
CA VAL A 16 18.60 50.02 7.25
C VAL A 16 19.21 48.78 7.88
N CYS A 17 20.39 48.95 8.41
CA CYS A 17 21.10 47.94 9.21
C CYS A 17 20.39 47.82 10.58
N VAL A 18 19.29 47.07 10.65
CA VAL A 18 18.69 46.66 11.93
C VAL A 18 19.50 45.48 12.44
N ARG A 19 20.40 45.78 13.40
CA ARG A 19 21.08 44.73 14.22
C ARG A 19 20.02 44.05 15.08
N LEU A 20 19.38 43.02 14.55
CA LEU A 20 18.57 42.10 15.33
C LEU A 20 19.52 41.29 16.24
N PRO A 21 19.32 41.31 17.57
CA PRO A 21 20.17 40.56 18.48
C PRO A 21 19.97 39.06 18.24
N TRP A 22 21.03 38.30 18.33
CA TRP A 22 21.13 36.86 18.03
C TRP A 22 20.07 36.01 18.73
N TRP A 23 19.59 36.44 19.91
CA TRP A 23 18.51 35.73 20.62
C TRP A 23 17.15 35.78 19.90
N VAL A 24 16.87 36.77 19.03
CA VAL A 24 15.68 36.84 18.21
C VAL A 24 15.72 35.82 17.07
N LEU A 25 16.90 35.58 16.50
CA LEU A 25 17.12 34.49 15.53
C LEU A 25 16.99 33.11 16.20
N CYS A 26 17.43 32.95 17.44
CA CYS A 26 17.26 31.72 18.22
C CYS A 26 15.78 31.48 18.60
N LEU A 27 14.99 32.54 18.83
CA LEU A 27 13.54 32.40 19.07
C LEU A 27 12.79 31.99 17.81
N PHE A 28 13.19 32.44 16.61
CA PHE A 28 12.61 31.97 15.35
C PHE A 28 13.01 30.53 15.03
N TRP A 29 14.21 30.07 15.40
CA TRP A 29 14.62 28.68 15.26
C TRP A 29 14.00 27.74 16.30
N GLY A 30 13.66 28.27 17.48
CA GLY A 30 12.94 27.53 18.53
C GLY A 30 11.45 27.30 18.22
N LEU A 31 10.85 28.10 17.31
CA LEU A 31 9.46 27.95 16.88
C LEU A 31 9.28 27.05 15.63
N VAL A 32 10.36 26.63 14.99
CA VAL A 32 10.35 25.47 14.09
C VAL A 32 10.47 24.21 14.95
N GLY A 33 9.61 24.10 15.96
CA GLY A 33 9.34 22.85 16.62
C GLY A 33 8.85 21.88 15.54
N CYS A 34 9.43 20.67 15.54
CA CYS A 34 8.94 19.52 14.79
C CYS A 34 7.46 19.24 15.15
N SER A 35 6.57 20.07 14.67
CA SER A 35 5.18 19.67 14.48
C SER A 35 5.21 18.69 13.31
N GLY A 36 5.45 17.42 13.60
CA GLY A 36 5.08 16.36 12.67
C GLY A 36 3.61 16.61 12.33
N ALA A 37 3.36 17.23 11.18
CA ALA A 37 2.00 17.53 10.75
C ALA A 37 1.24 16.20 10.75
N THR A 38 0.30 16.05 11.69
CA THR A 38 -0.51 14.85 11.80
C THR A 38 -1.35 14.77 10.54
N ARG A 39 -1.10 13.75 9.72
CA ARG A 39 -1.83 13.56 8.47
C ARG A 39 -3.25 13.14 8.75
N VAL A 40 -4.17 13.60 7.91
CA VAL A 40 -5.61 13.32 8.04
C VAL A 40 -6.06 12.45 6.88
N VAL A 41 -6.96 11.52 7.17
CA VAL A 41 -7.69 10.78 6.16
C VAL A 41 -9.14 11.26 6.17
N ARG A 42 -9.62 11.70 5.01
CA ARG A 42 -11.02 12.11 4.81
C ARG A 42 -11.74 11.01 4.06
N LEU A 43 -12.83 10.52 4.63
CA LEU A 43 -13.70 9.55 3.99
C LEU A 43 -14.89 10.27 3.39
N ASP A 44 -14.96 10.25 2.07
CA ASP A 44 -16.10 10.78 1.32
C ASP A 44 -17.01 9.62 0.91
N THR A 45 -18.22 9.59 1.45
CA THR A 45 -19.25 8.57 1.14
C THR A 45 -20.24 9.04 0.09
N GLY A 46 -20.02 10.21 -0.52
CA GLY A 46 -20.97 10.86 -1.41
C GLY A 46 -22.23 11.39 -0.70
N ARG A 47 -22.30 11.34 0.63
CA ARG A 47 -23.43 11.81 1.46
C ARG A 47 -22.94 12.71 2.58
N GLY A 48 -23.18 13.99 2.46
CA GLY A 48 -22.81 14.98 3.48
C GLY A 48 -21.33 15.38 3.44
N SER A 49 -20.82 15.90 4.55
CA SER A 49 -19.40 16.27 4.67
C SER A 49 -18.53 15.05 4.88
N PRO A 50 -17.31 15.03 4.32
CA PRO A 50 -16.38 13.92 4.53
C PRO A 50 -16.07 13.70 6.02
N VAL A 51 -16.01 12.45 6.44
CA VAL A 51 -15.61 12.07 7.80
C VAL A 51 -14.11 12.18 7.91
N VAL A 52 -13.64 12.98 8.86
CA VAL A 52 -12.20 13.20 9.09
C VAL A 52 -11.69 12.22 10.13
N GLN A 53 -10.74 11.39 9.74
CA GLN A 53 -10.01 10.48 10.60
C GLN A 53 -8.58 10.99 10.79
N VAL A 54 -8.17 11.12 12.04
CA VAL A 54 -6.78 11.40 12.41
C VAL A 54 -6.12 10.08 12.77
N PRO A 55 -5.13 9.62 12.01
CA PRO A 55 -4.39 8.41 12.35
C PRO A 55 -3.81 8.51 13.75
N ARG A 56 -3.98 7.49 14.57
CA ARG A 56 -3.46 7.47 15.94
C ARG A 56 -1.95 7.28 15.89
N THR A 57 -1.22 8.34 16.21
CA THR A 57 0.25 8.35 16.30
C THR A 57 0.74 7.58 17.54
N GLU A 58 0.28 6.38 17.77
CA GLU A 58 0.87 5.53 18.79
C GLU A 58 2.01 4.71 18.17
N ARG A 59 3.17 4.76 18.80
CA ARG A 59 4.47 4.14 18.46
C ARG A 59 4.48 2.67 18.03
N ALA A 60 3.33 2.04 17.85
CA ALA A 60 3.20 0.61 17.55
C ALA A 60 2.79 0.29 16.10
N ALA A 61 2.65 1.29 15.25
CA ALA A 61 2.11 1.07 13.91
C ALA A 61 3.20 1.07 12.82
N GLY A 62 4.22 0.26 12.98
CA GLY A 62 5.11 -0.10 11.86
C GLY A 62 4.32 -0.83 10.76
N SER A 63 4.78 -0.86 9.51
CA SER A 63 4.17 -1.63 8.42
C SER A 63 3.83 -3.05 8.88
N VAL A 64 2.78 -3.65 8.31
CA VAL A 64 2.46 -5.07 8.53
C VAL A 64 3.72 -5.89 8.31
N VAL A 65 4.05 -6.74 9.28
CA VAL A 65 5.22 -7.62 9.16
C VAL A 65 4.85 -8.75 8.20
N LEU A 66 5.52 -8.81 7.08
CA LEU A 66 5.30 -9.82 6.04
C LEU A 66 6.48 -10.79 6.03
N ASP A 67 6.20 -12.05 6.26
CA ASP A 67 7.17 -13.12 6.08
C ASP A 67 7.51 -13.32 4.60
N ALA A 68 8.77 -13.65 4.31
CA ALA A 68 9.23 -13.80 2.93
C ALA A 68 8.58 -15.00 2.23
N ASP A 69 8.44 -16.12 2.94
CA ASP A 69 7.94 -17.36 2.35
C ASP A 69 6.42 -17.28 2.16
N ASP A 70 5.69 -16.67 3.09
CA ASP A 70 4.26 -16.39 2.93
C ASP A 70 3.99 -15.50 1.71
N VAL A 71 4.81 -14.46 1.51
CA VAL A 71 4.69 -13.57 0.35
C VAL A 71 5.02 -14.30 -0.95
N LYS A 72 6.09 -15.11 -0.99
CA LYS A 72 6.44 -15.92 -2.16
C LYS A 72 5.30 -16.88 -2.53
N GLU A 73 4.74 -17.59 -1.54
CA GLU A 73 3.62 -18.51 -1.77
C GLU A 73 2.39 -17.76 -2.31
N ALA A 74 2.06 -16.60 -1.74
CA ALA A 74 0.95 -15.78 -2.21
C ALA A 74 1.17 -15.30 -3.65
N VAL A 75 2.36 -14.80 -3.97
CA VAL A 75 2.74 -14.37 -5.33
C VAL A 75 2.69 -15.52 -6.30
N ALA A 76 3.17 -16.71 -5.90
CA ALA A 76 3.09 -17.92 -6.72
C ALA A 76 1.64 -18.31 -7.03
N ARG A 77 0.76 -18.34 -6.02
CA ARG A 77 -0.68 -18.61 -6.20
C ARG A 77 -1.37 -17.59 -7.10
N LEU A 78 -1.05 -16.29 -6.94
CA LEU A 78 -1.55 -15.23 -7.80
C LEU A 78 -1.07 -15.40 -9.23
N GLY A 79 0.23 -15.67 -9.42
CA GLY A 79 0.89 -15.84 -10.70
C GLY A 79 0.27 -16.95 -11.57
N GLN A 80 -0.17 -18.06 -10.95
CA GLN A 80 -0.85 -19.17 -11.66
C GLN A 80 -2.12 -18.74 -12.38
N ARG A 81 -2.77 -17.67 -11.92
CA ARG A 81 -4.03 -17.14 -12.48
C ARG A 81 -3.82 -15.99 -13.45
N ILE A 82 -2.59 -15.47 -13.55
CA ILE A 82 -2.26 -14.32 -14.38
C ILE A 82 -1.96 -14.78 -15.80
N ARG A 83 -2.64 -14.18 -16.76
CA ARG A 83 -2.26 -14.24 -18.18
C ARG A 83 -1.39 -13.02 -18.48
N ALA A 84 -0.08 -13.19 -18.38
CA ALA A 84 0.85 -12.09 -18.64
C ALA A 84 0.74 -11.63 -20.11
N SER A 85 0.63 -10.32 -20.30
CA SER A 85 0.64 -9.71 -21.63
C SER A 85 2.07 -9.67 -22.17
N PRO A 86 2.30 -9.91 -23.46
CA PRO A 86 3.60 -9.70 -24.09
C PRO A 86 4.05 -8.22 -24.03
N ARG A 87 3.10 -7.28 -23.91
CA ARG A 87 3.33 -5.85 -23.70
C ARG A 87 2.90 -5.49 -22.28
N ALA A 88 3.79 -5.68 -21.32
CA ALA A 88 3.48 -5.52 -19.90
C ALA A 88 3.24 -4.07 -19.52
N GLN A 89 3.95 -3.12 -20.12
CA GLN A 89 3.76 -1.69 -19.89
C GLN A 89 2.39 -1.21 -20.37
N ASP A 90 2.00 -1.56 -21.61
CA ASP A 90 0.68 -1.23 -22.13
C ASP A 90 -0.44 -1.86 -21.30
N ALA A 91 -0.24 -3.08 -20.82
CA ALA A 91 -1.22 -3.75 -19.96
C ALA A 91 -1.37 -3.02 -18.62
N ALA A 92 -0.29 -2.55 -18.03
CA ALA A 92 -0.30 -1.76 -16.78
C ALA A 92 -0.96 -0.38 -16.99
N ARG A 93 -0.66 0.29 -18.11
CA ARG A 93 -1.32 1.57 -18.45
C ARG A 93 -2.83 1.40 -18.60
N ARG A 94 -3.29 0.37 -19.32
CA ARG A 94 -4.73 0.06 -19.44
C ARG A 94 -5.35 -0.30 -18.09
N LEU A 95 -4.63 -1.03 -17.24
CA LEU A 95 -5.12 -1.41 -15.91
C LEU A 95 -5.45 -0.20 -15.05
N PHE A 96 -4.63 0.85 -15.13
CA PHE A 96 -4.78 2.05 -14.33
C PHE A 96 -5.35 3.24 -15.12
N GLU A 97 -5.78 3.01 -16.36
CA GLU A 97 -6.34 4.07 -17.24
C GLU A 97 -5.36 5.25 -17.43
N VAL A 98 -4.06 4.95 -17.47
CA VAL A 98 -3.00 5.94 -17.66
C VAL A 98 -2.71 6.11 -19.14
N GLU A 99 -2.85 7.33 -19.64
CA GLU A 99 -2.39 7.66 -20.98
C GLU A 99 -0.85 7.62 -21.02
N PRO A 100 -0.26 7.16 -22.13
CA PRO A 100 1.18 7.17 -22.28
C PRO A 100 1.71 8.60 -22.12
N ARG A 101 2.67 8.78 -21.21
CA ARG A 101 3.43 10.03 -21.18
C ARG A 101 4.24 10.10 -22.46
N SER A 102 3.86 10.96 -23.38
CA SER A 102 4.65 11.16 -24.57
C SER A 102 5.94 11.92 -24.26
N GLY A 103 6.02 12.71 -23.21
CA GLY A 103 7.22 13.45 -22.80
C GLY A 103 7.88 14.25 -23.91
N SER A 104 7.65 13.86 -25.15
CA SER A 104 8.21 14.41 -26.36
C SER A 104 7.12 15.06 -27.19
N TYR A 105 7.36 16.29 -27.58
CA TYR A 105 6.47 17.07 -28.42
C TYR A 105 7.22 17.56 -29.65
N LEU A 106 6.65 17.36 -30.83
CA LEU A 106 7.13 18.00 -32.03
C LEU A 106 6.66 19.46 -32.06
N VAL A 107 7.60 20.39 -31.97
CA VAL A 107 7.32 21.81 -32.08
C VAL A 107 7.61 22.28 -33.53
N ASP A 108 6.57 22.45 -34.32
CA ASP A 108 6.68 23.11 -35.64
C ASP A 108 6.65 24.63 -35.45
N VAL A 109 7.84 25.22 -35.40
CA VAL A 109 8.01 26.66 -35.17
C VAL A 109 7.39 27.49 -36.30
N ARG A 110 7.39 26.97 -37.54
CA ARG A 110 6.84 27.70 -38.71
C ARG A 110 5.32 27.73 -38.67
N ARG A 111 4.69 26.60 -38.22
CA ARG A 111 3.24 26.50 -38.12
C ARG A 111 2.70 26.86 -36.73
N ARG A 112 3.60 27.18 -35.78
CA ARG A 112 3.25 27.44 -34.37
C ARG A 112 2.39 26.31 -33.75
N ARG A 113 2.69 25.07 -34.12
CA ARG A 113 1.93 23.92 -33.70
C ARG A 113 2.79 23.03 -32.83
N ILE A 114 2.25 22.64 -31.68
CA ILE A 114 2.80 21.62 -30.81
C ILE A 114 1.96 20.35 -31.01
N THR A 115 2.62 19.25 -31.39
CA THR A 115 1.99 17.96 -31.59
C THR A 115 2.64 16.98 -30.64
N PRO A 116 1.89 16.32 -29.70
CA PRO A 116 2.46 15.27 -28.89
C PRO A 116 2.87 14.12 -29.80
N LEU A 117 4.05 13.55 -29.55
CA LEU A 117 4.47 12.31 -30.19
C LEU A 117 3.71 11.14 -29.55
N GLY A 118 3.18 10.26 -30.36
CA GLY A 118 2.49 9.06 -29.89
C GLY A 118 3.42 8.07 -29.19
N PRO A 119 2.87 7.09 -28.47
CA PRO A 119 3.66 6.02 -27.89
C PRO A 119 4.45 5.28 -28.97
N GLY A 120 5.77 5.21 -28.83
CA GLY A 120 6.66 4.58 -29.82
C GLY A 120 7.04 5.47 -31.01
N GLU A 121 6.48 6.68 -31.13
CA GLU A 121 6.98 7.69 -32.04
C GLU A 121 8.16 8.40 -31.38
N SER A 122 9.38 8.08 -31.82
CA SER A 122 10.58 8.87 -31.54
C SER A 122 11.01 9.55 -32.82
N LEU A 123 11.46 10.79 -32.73
CA LEU A 123 12.22 11.38 -33.84
C LEU A 123 13.48 10.54 -34.03
N ALA A 124 13.69 10.02 -35.23
CA ALA A 124 14.72 9.02 -35.56
C ALA A 124 16.19 9.43 -35.24
N SER A 125 16.40 10.59 -34.65
CA SER A 125 17.70 11.16 -34.29
C SER A 125 17.94 11.38 -32.80
N GLU A 126 17.05 10.94 -31.89
CA GLU A 126 17.02 11.43 -30.50
C GLU A 126 17.35 10.44 -29.38
N ALA A 127 17.82 9.24 -29.68
CA ALA A 127 18.49 8.47 -28.62
C ALA A 127 19.79 9.21 -28.27
N SER A 128 19.83 9.87 -27.13
CA SER A 128 21.05 10.53 -26.67
C SER A 128 22.15 9.46 -26.49
N LEU A 129 23.41 9.85 -26.62
CA LEU A 129 24.52 8.93 -26.31
C LEU A 129 24.38 8.34 -24.90
N ALA A 130 23.84 9.12 -23.96
CA ALA A 130 23.55 8.68 -22.60
C ALA A 130 22.50 7.56 -22.57
N ASP A 131 21.43 7.62 -23.37
CA ASP A 131 20.41 6.56 -23.44
C ASP A 131 20.98 5.25 -23.99
N VAL A 132 21.83 5.36 -25.00
CA VAL A 132 22.50 4.19 -25.61
C VAL A 132 23.45 3.54 -24.61
N GLU A 133 24.24 4.32 -23.90
CA GLU A 133 25.16 3.78 -22.87
C GLU A 133 24.39 3.22 -21.66
N MET A 134 23.31 3.87 -21.25
CA MET A 134 22.40 3.37 -20.21
C MET A 134 21.85 1.99 -20.62
N THR A 135 21.38 1.87 -21.84
CA THR A 135 20.85 0.61 -22.39
C THR A 135 21.90 -0.50 -22.42
N ARG A 136 23.11 -0.19 -22.87
CA ARG A 136 24.23 -1.14 -22.84
C ARG A 136 24.58 -1.57 -21.42
N ALA A 137 24.59 -0.64 -20.49
CA ALA A 137 24.88 -0.91 -19.08
C ALA A 137 23.78 -1.78 -18.43
N TYR A 138 22.53 -1.54 -18.75
CA TYR A 138 21.38 -2.36 -18.35
C TYR A 138 21.52 -3.80 -18.87
N LEU A 139 21.80 -3.99 -20.16
CA LEU A 139 21.99 -5.32 -20.74
C LEU A 139 23.17 -6.08 -20.08
N ARG A 140 24.30 -5.39 -19.83
CA ARG A 140 25.41 -5.97 -19.05
C ARG A 140 25.01 -6.34 -17.63
N TRP A 141 24.14 -5.53 -17.00
CA TRP A 141 23.60 -5.85 -15.67
C TRP A 141 22.72 -7.11 -15.73
N CYS A 142 21.84 -7.26 -16.71
CA CYS A 142 21.04 -8.47 -16.91
C CYS A 142 21.92 -9.72 -17.00
N VAL A 143 22.99 -9.68 -17.79
CA VAL A 143 23.94 -10.80 -17.91
C VAL A 143 24.58 -11.13 -16.55
N ARG A 144 24.98 -10.12 -15.77
CA ARG A 144 25.59 -10.33 -14.44
C ARG A 144 24.60 -10.94 -13.43
N THR A 145 23.31 -10.76 -13.61
CA THR A 145 22.27 -11.38 -12.76
C THR A 145 21.85 -12.76 -13.23
N GLY A 146 22.59 -13.34 -14.20
CA GLY A 146 22.32 -14.67 -14.75
C GLY A 146 21.16 -14.71 -15.76
N ARG A 147 20.70 -13.55 -16.23
CA ARG A 147 19.62 -13.43 -17.21
C ARG A 147 20.16 -12.78 -18.48
N THR A 148 19.87 -13.36 -19.63
CA THR A 148 20.34 -12.81 -20.91
C THR A 148 19.33 -11.87 -21.54
N GLY A 149 19.82 -10.90 -22.32
CA GLY A 149 18.98 -9.98 -23.07
C GLY A 149 18.25 -8.94 -22.20
N ASP A 150 17.02 -8.59 -22.59
CA ASP A 150 16.16 -7.64 -21.90
C ASP A 150 15.42 -8.31 -20.74
N CYS A 151 16.12 -8.54 -19.64
CA CYS A 151 15.63 -9.36 -18.53
C CYS A 151 14.42 -8.80 -17.78
N LEU A 152 14.17 -7.49 -17.85
CA LEU A 152 13.01 -6.83 -17.25
C LEU A 152 11.95 -6.42 -18.28
N GLY A 153 12.16 -6.68 -19.56
CA GLY A 153 11.24 -6.32 -20.64
C GLY A 153 11.07 -4.80 -20.83
N LEU A 154 12.14 -4.03 -20.55
CA LEU A 154 12.11 -2.57 -20.63
C LEU A 154 12.30 -2.06 -22.06
N LEU A 155 12.87 -2.87 -22.94
CA LEU A 155 13.18 -2.54 -24.34
C LEU A 155 12.09 -2.97 -25.33
N LYS A 156 10.98 -3.52 -24.83
CA LYS A 156 9.89 -4.02 -25.71
C LYS A 156 9.11 -2.90 -26.41
N GLU A 157 9.04 -1.73 -25.79
CA GLU A 157 8.30 -0.59 -26.34
C GLU A 157 9.21 0.57 -26.80
N SER A 158 10.48 0.54 -26.42
CA SER A 158 11.50 1.50 -26.84
C SER A 158 12.84 0.80 -27.04
N PRO A 159 13.61 1.09 -28.10
CA PRO A 159 14.92 0.48 -28.33
C PRO A 159 15.99 0.93 -27.32
N VAL A 160 15.70 1.94 -26.51
CA VAL A 160 16.60 2.49 -25.49
C VAL A 160 15.89 2.68 -24.17
N ILE A 161 16.67 2.65 -23.07
CA ILE A 161 16.18 2.95 -21.71
C ILE A 161 16.01 4.47 -21.56
N ALA A 162 14.78 4.94 -21.78
CA ALA A 162 14.41 6.35 -21.68
C ALA A 162 13.05 6.51 -20.99
N GLY A 163 12.71 7.69 -20.49
CA GLY A 163 11.42 8.01 -19.89
C GLY A 163 10.97 7.03 -18.83
N ASP A 164 9.78 6.46 -18.98
CA ASP A 164 9.19 5.51 -17.99
C ASP A 164 10.06 4.27 -17.77
N ALA A 165 10.84 3.84 -18.76
CA ALA A 165 11.74 2.70 -18.61
C ALA A 165 12.92 3.00 -17.66
N ARG A 166 13.41 4.25 -17.61
CA ARG A 166 14.42 4.67 -16.61
C ARG A 166 13.84 4.59 -15.20
N PHE A 167 12.62 5.10 -15.01
CA PHE A 167 11.93 5.04 -13.72
C PHE A 167 11.69 3.57 -13.29
N ALA A 168 11.18 2.73 -14.20
CA ALA A 168 10.97 1.31 -13.92
C ALA A 168 12.27 0.57 -13.58
N LEU A 169 13.38 0.89 -14.28
CA LEU A 169 14.70 0.36 -13.96
C LEU A 169 15.19 0.83 -12.59
N ALA A 170 15.07 2.10 -12.26
CA ALA A 170 15.43 2.63 -10.94
C ALA A 170 14.61 1.98 -9.82
N LEU A 171 13.31 1.76 -10.04
CA LEU A 171 12.43 1.04 -9.11
C LEU A 171 12.87 -0.43 -8.94
N ALA A 172 13.25 -1.11 -10.02
CA ALA A 172 13.77 -2.48 -9.96
C ALA A 172 15.11 -2.55 -9.19
N LEU A 173 15.97 -1.56 -9.36
CA LEU A 173 17.25 -1.45 -8.66
C LEU A 173 17.11 -1.04 -7.18
N ALA A 174 15.95 -0.47 -6.80
CA ALA A 174 15.69 0.00 -5.43
C ALA A 174 15.82 -1.11 -4.38
N LYS A 175 15.41 -2.32 -4.70
CA LYS A 175 15.45 -3.48 -3.81
C LYS A 175 15.66 -4.76 -4.61
N GLY A 176 16.89 -5.00 -5.04
CA GLY A 176 17.27 -6.24 -5.68
C GLY A 176 16.75 -7.48 -4.93
N ALA A 177 16.87 -7.49 -3.59
CA ALA A 177 16.41 -8.62 -2.77
C ALA A 177 14.90 -8.91 -2.90
N VAL A 178 14.02 -7.90 -3.04
CA VAL A 178 12.57 -8.14 -3.21
C VAL A 178 12.24 -8.59 -4.64
N LEU A 179 12.98 -8.09 -5.63
CA LEU A 179 12.88 -8.57 -7.00
C LEU A 179 13.36 -10.02 -7.11
N ASP A 180 14.41 -10.38 -6.36
CA ASP A 180 14.90 -11.75 -6.27
C ASP A 180 13.89 -12.66 -5.55
N GLU A 181 13.24 -12.20 -4.48
CA GLU A 181 12.13 -12.90 -3.83
C GLU A 181 10.96 -13.14 -4.81
N LEU A 182 10.62 -12.13 -5.63
CA LEU A 182 9.60 -12.26 -6.68
C LEU A 182 10.01 -13.29 -7.74
N TRP A 183 11.26 -13.25 -8.19
CA TRP A 183 11.79 -14.22 -9.15
C TRP A 183 11.73 -15.64 -8.58
N GLU A 184 12.22 -15.84 -7.37
CA GLU A 184 12.16 -17.15 -6.69
C GLU A 184 10.72 -17.67 -6.54
N ALA A 185 9.76 -16.80 -6.34
CA ALA A 185 8.34 -17.18 -6.25
C ALA A 185 7.75 -17.70 -7.55
N VAL A 186 8.28 -17.27 -8.71
CA VAL A 186 7.67 -17.56 -10.02
C VAL A 186 8.58 -18.39 -10.96
N LYS A 187 9.82 -18.68 -10.59
CA LYS A 187 10.83 -19.32 -11.46
C LYS A 187 10.40 -20.66 -12.06
N ASP A 188 9.58 -21.41 -11.32
CA ASP A 188 9.10 -22.73 -11.73
C ASP A 188 7.80 -22.66 -12.54
N MET A 189 7.32 -21.47 -12.90
CA MET A 189 6.12 -21.29 -13.71
C MET A 189 6.45 -21.38 -15.21
N ALA A 190 5.41 -21.55 -16.03
CA ALA A 190 5.54 -21.68 -17.48
C ALA A 190 6.19 -20.45 -18.16
N ASN A 191 6.02 -19.25 -17.60
CA ASN A 191 6.59 -18.01 -18.14
C ASN A 191 6.96 -17.03 -17.01
N PRO A 192 8.02 -17.31 -16.25
CA PRO A 192 8.37 -16.52 -15.07
C PRO A 192 8.80 -15.08 -15.43
N GLU A 193 9.51 -14.91 -16.54
CA GLU A 193 9.95 -13.58 -16.99
C GLU A 193 8.79 -12.66 -17.29
N ALA A 194 7.76 -13.14 -17.98
CA ALA A 194 6.58 -12.34 -18.28
C ALA A 194 5.79 -11.93 -17.02
N LEU A 195 5.78 -12.78 -15.99
CA LEU A 195 5.15 -12.47 -14.71
C LEU A 195 5.93 -11.40 -13.96
N VAL A 196 7.26 -11.50 -13.91
CA VAL A 196 8.13 -10.48 -13.29
C VAL A 196 7.99 -9.14 -14.01
N GLN A 197 7.99 -9.14 -15.35
CA GLN A 197 7.79 -7.96 -16.17
C GLN A 197 6.41 -7.32 -15.90
N ALA A 198 5.35 -8.14 -15.86
CA ALA A 198 4.00 -7.66 -15.56
C ALA A 198 3.91 -7.04 -14.15
N ALA A 199 4.50 -7.67 -13.13
CA ALA A 199 4.52 -7.13 -11.77
C ALA A 199 5.33 -5.83 -11.69
N LEU A 200 6.51 -5.78 -12.33
CA LEU A 200 7.35 -4.58 -12.36
C LEU A 200 6.63 -3.41 -13.03
N TRP A 201 6.07 -3.61 -14.24
CA TRP A 201 5.38 -2.55 -14.95
C TRP A 201 4.07 -2.12 -14.25
N THR A 202 3.36 -3.05 -13.61
CA THR A 202 2.20 -2.70 -12.77
C THR A 202 2.64 -1.82 -11.60
N ALA A 203 3.71 -2.18 -10.89
CA ALA A 203 4.25 -1.39 -9.80
C ALA A 203 4.78 -0.02 -10.28
N ALA A 204 5.52 0.03 -11.38
CA ALA A 204 6.08 1.26 -11.92
C ALA A 204 4.98 2.21 -12.41
N THR A 205 4.01 1.72 -13.18
CA THR A 205 2.89 2.54 -13.68
C THR A 205 2.03 3.07 -12.53
N TYR A 206 1.77 2.24 -11.50
CA TYR A 206 1.08 2.71 -10.30
C TYR A 206 1.87 3.83 -9.58
N ALA A 207 3.18 3.66 -9.42
CA ALA A 207 4.00 4.68 -8.77
C ALA A 207 4.03 5.99 -9.55
N LEU A 208 4.01 5.94 -10.89
CA LEU A 208 3.94 7.11 -11.76
C LEU A 208 2.66 7.93 -11.58
N LEU A 209 1.53 7.31 -11.19
CA LEU A 209 0.29 8.04 -10.87
C LEU A 209 0.47 9.09 -9.75
N TRP A 210 1.43 8.83 -8.86
CA TRP A 210 1.70 9.69 -7.72
C TRP A 210 2.76 10.77 -7.98
N THR A 211 3.30 10.82 -9.20
CA THR A 211 4.33 11.81 -9.58
C THR A 211 3.75 13.04 -10.28
N VAL A 212 2.46 13.02 -10.63
CA VAL A 212 1.77 14.16 -11.25
C VAL A 212 1.37 15.21 -10.21
N PRO A 213 1.16 16.48 -10.60
CA PRO A 213 0.53 17.46 -9.74
C PRO A 213 -0.88 17.00 -9.33
N GLU A 214 -1.25 17.21 -8.06
CA GLU A 214 -2.55 16.80 -7.51
C GLU A 214 -2.88 15.31 -7.78
N PRO A 215 -2.03 14.39 -7.30
CA PRO A 215 -2.18 12.98 -7.64
C PRO A 215 -3.48 12.40 -7.08
N SER A 216 -4.20 11.69 -7.94
CA SER A 216 -5.41 10.96 -7.59
C SER A 216 -5.45 9.62 -8.31
N THR A 217 -6.10 8.65 -7.68
CA THR A 217 -6.28 7.30 -8.24
C THR A 217 -7.76 6.94 -8.27
N LYS A 218 -8.16 6.14 -9.25
CA LYS A 218 -9.52 5.64 -9.44
C LYS A 218 -9.52 4.14 -9.73
N GLY A 219 -10.67 3.50 -9.60
CA GLY A 219 -10.84 2.10 -9.97
C GLY A 219 -9.85 1.17 -9.28
N VAL A 220 -9.14 0.33 -10.04
CA VAL A 220 -8.14 -0.61 -9.49
C VAL A 220 -7.04 0.10 -8.71
N ALA A 221 -6.58 1.26 -9.20
CA ALA A 221 -5.54 2.02 -8.53
C ALA A 221 -5.99 2.57 -7.17
N ALA A 222 -7.26 2.96 -7.04
CA ALA A 222 -7.82 3.42 -5.76
C ALA A 222 -7.90 2.28 -4.73
N VAL A 223 -8.37 1.10 -5.14
CA VAL A 223 -8.41 -0.09 -4.29
C VAL A 223 -7.00 -0.51 -3.88
N LEU A 224 -6.05 -0.49 -4.82
CA LEU A 224 -4.62 -0.77 -4.54
C LEU A 224 -4.05 0.23 -3.54
N THR A 225 -4.37 1.51 -3.67
CA THR A 225 -3.94 2.57 -2.74
C THR A 225 -4.48 2.35 -1.34
N ALA A 226 -5.79 2.10 -1.22
CA ALA A 226 -6.41 1.85 0.08
C ALA A 226 -5.83 0.58 0.74
N ALA A 227 -5.56 -0.47 -0.05
CA ALA A 227 -4.89 -1.67 0.43
C ALA A 227 -3.44 -1.36 0.89
N LEU A 228 -2.67 -0.59 0.11
CA LEU A 228 -1.31 -0.19 0.52
C LEU A 228 -1.33 0.62 1.82
N ILE A 229 -2.24 1.59 1.96
CA ILE A 229 -2.40 2.35 3.21
C ILE A 229 -2.71 1.40 4.38
N ALA A 230 -3.56 0.39 4.17
CA ALA A 230 -3.84 -0.63 5.19
C ALA A 230 -2.60 -1.45 5.59
N TYR A 231 -1.73 -1.80 4.64
CA TYR A 231 -0.53 -2.59 4.91
C TYR A 231 0.63 -1.78 5.49
N VAL A 232 0.86 -0.57 4.99
CA VAL A 232 2.06 0.21 5.38
C VAL A 232 1.75 1.37 6.31
N GLY A 233 0.50 1.79 6.42
CA GLY A 233 0.04 2.96 7.18
C GLY A 233 0.13 4.26 6.39
N VAL A 234 -0.64 5.26 6.84
CA VAL A 234 -0.80 6.56 6.16
C VAL A 234 0.54 7.29 6.02
N ASP A 235 1.31 7.38 7.10
CA ASP A 235 2.59 8.11 7.11
C ASP A 235 3.66 7.45 6.23
N THR A 236 3.75 6.12 6.30
CA THR A 236 4.69 5.36 5.45
C THR A 236 4.29 5.52 3.99
N PHE A 237 3.00 5.41 3.67
CA PHE A 237 2.52 5.57 2.30
C PHE A 237 2.76 6.98 1.77
N TRP A 238 2.57 8.02 2.60
CA TRP A 238 2.95 9.38 2.25
C TRP A 238 4.43 9.51 1.93
N GLY A 239 5.28 8.94 2.76
CA GLY A 239 6.74 8.89 2.52
C GLY A 239 7.10 8.16 1.23
N LEU A 240 6.36 7.10 0.86
CA LEU A 240 6.53 6.40 -0.42
C LEU A 240 6.21 7.29 -1.61
N ILE A 241 5.10 8.06 -1.56
CA ILE A 241 4.75 9.02 -2.63
C ILE A 241 5.86 10.05 -2.83
N GLN A 242 6.34 10.65 -1.75
CA GLN A 242 7.47 11.59 -1.83
C GLN A 242 8.73 10.91 -2.39
N GLY A 243 8.93 9.64 -2.02
CA GLY A 243 10.00 8.82 -2.57
C GLY A 243 9.84 8.56 -4.07
N PHE A 244 8.63 8.27 -4.55
CA PHE A 244 8.35 8.11 -5.99
C PHE A 244 8.62 9.39 -6.78
N GLN A 245 8.16 10.54 -6.26
CA GLN A 245 8.40 11.85 -6.91
C GLN A 245 9.89 12.15 -7.01
N ARG A 246 10.64 11.91 -5.93
CA ARG A 246 12.09 12.09 -5.94
C ARG A 246 12.79 11.12 -6.88
N LEU A 247 12.41 9.83 -6.83
CA LEU A 247 12.97 8.80 -7.71
C LEU A 247 12.77 9.14 -9.18
N MET A 248 11.59 9.68 -9.54
CA MET A 248 11.31 10.10 -10.90
C MET A 248 12.25 11.22 -11.36
N VAL A 249 12.38 12.28 -10.55
CA VAL A 249 13.28 13.40 -10.87
C VAL A 249 14.74 12.92 -11.00
N GLU A 250 15.19 12.07 -10.08
CA GLU A 250 16.54 11.51 -10.11
C GLU A 250 16.76 10.57 -11.29
N ALA A 251 15.76 9.77 -11.66
CA ALA A 251 15.82 8.86 -12.81
C ALA A 251 15.85 9.61 -14.14
N ASP A 252 15.04 10.66 -14.26
CA ASP A 252 15.04 11.53 -15.48
C ASP A 252 16.36 12.28 -15.63
N ALA A 253 16.99 12.71 -14.52
CA ALA A 253 18.26 13.41 -14.54
C ALA A 253 19.49 12.50 -14.71
N ALA A 254 19.36 11.19 -14.46
CA ALA A 254 20.48 10.25 -14.50
C ALA A 254 21.04 10.09 -15.92
N LEU A 255 22.33 10.32 -16.10
CA LEU A 255 23.05 10.15 -17.35
C LEU A 255 23.77 8.78 -17.41
N THR A 256 24.02 8.17 -16.27
CA THR A 256 24.74 6.91 -16.13
C THR A 256 23.92 5.85 -15.38
N PHE A 257 24.23 4.58 -15.63
CA PHE A 257 23.59 3.46 -14.91
C PHE A 257 23.88 3.50 -13.40
N ASP A 258 25.06 3.97 -13.01
CA ASP A 258 25.44 4.04 -11.59
C ASP A 258 24.67 5.16 -10.85
N GLU A 259 24.42 6.30 -11.51
CA GLU A 259 23.54 7.35 -10.96
C GLU A 259 22.12 6.83 -10.80
N LEU A 260 21.60 6.12 -11.80
CA LEU A 260 20.26 5.53 -11.76
C LEU A 260 20.15 4.47 -10.64
N ARG A 261 21.18 3.63 -10.49
CA ARG A 261 21.27 2.65 -9.41
C ARG A 261 21.30 3.34 -8.05
N GLY A 262 22.10 4.40 -7.90
CA GLY A 262 22.14 5.20 -6.68
C GLY A 262 20.78 5.81 -6.31
N ALA A 263 20.03 6.30 -7.28
CA ALA A 263 18.65 6.78 -7.09
C ALA A 263 17.73 5.66 -6.57
N GLY A 264 17.78 4.50 -7.21
CA GLY A 264 17.06 3.31 -6.76
C GLY A 264 17.42 2.89 -5.33
N GLU A 265 18.71 2.83 -4.98
CA GLU A 265 19.18 2.46 -3.64
C GLU A 265 18.70 3.45 -2.56
N ARG A 266 18.71 4.76 -2.83
CA ARG A 266 18.15 5.78 -1.93
C ARG A 266 16.68 5.57 -1.67
N PHE A 267 15.91 5.38 -2.75
CA PHE A 267 14.48 5.08 -2.64
C PHE A 267 14.24 3.76 -1.89
N GLY A 268 15.04 2.75 -2.15
CA GLY A 268 14.98 1.47 -1.45
C GLY A 268 15.12 1.57 0.08
N LYS A 269 15.93 2.54 0.57
CA LYS A 269 16.05 2.82 2.01
C LYS A 269 14.76 3.42 2.59
N VAL A 270 14.09 4.28 1.81
CA VAL A 270 12.80 4.88 2.21
C VAL A 270 11.70 3.83 2.26
N MET A 271 11.60 2.98 1.23
CA MET A 271 10.55 1.97 1.13
C MET A 271 10.60 0.94 2.25
N GLY A 272 11.79 0.47 2.64
CA GLY A 272 11.92 -0.63 3.60
C GLY A 272 11.45 -1.98 3.05
N ARG A 273 11.80 -3.07 3.73
CA ARG A 273 11.55 -4.44 3.20
C ARG A 273 10.08 -4.83 3.22
N ASN A 274 9.37 -4.58 4.33
CA ASN A 274 7.96 -4.95 4.45
C ASN A 274 7.06 -4.17 3.48
N ALA A 275 7.32 -2.86 3.32
CA ALA A 275 6.57 -2.06 2.35
C ALA A 275 6.84 -2.52 0.92
N ALA A 276 8.08 -2.90 0.59
CA ALA A 276 8.41 -3.45 -0.73
C ALA A 276 7.69 -4.78 -0.99
N ARG A 277 7.63 -5.69 -0.01
CA ARG A 277 6.88 -6.96 -0.11
C ARG A 277 5.38 -6.71 -0.30
N ALA A 278 4.79 -5.83 0.52
CA ALA A 278 3.39 -5.44 0.37
C ALA A 278 3.12 -4.87 -1.02
N PHE A 279 3.99 -4.00 -1.50
CA PHE A 279 3.84 -3.36 -2.80
C PHE A 279 3.89 -4.36 -3.95
N VAL A 280 4.89 -5.27 -3.96
CA VAL A 280 5.02 -6.31 -4.99
C VAL A 280 3.85 -7.28 -4.95
N MET A 281 3.46 -7.75 -3.77
CA MET A 281 2.32 -8.66 -3.59
C MET A 281 1.02 -8.05 -4.10
N LEU A 282 0.72 -6.82 -3.69
CA LEU A 282 -0.50 -6.12 -4.08
C LEU A 282 -0.50 -5.72 -5.56
N ALA A 283 0.65 -5.29 -6.11
CA ALA A 283 0.80 -5.05 -7.55
C ALA A 283 0.56 -6.34 -8.36
N THR A 284 1.07 -7.48 -7.89
CA THR A 284 0.81 -8.78 -8.51
C THR A 284 -0.68 -9.14 -8.44
N ALA A 285 -1.34 -8.91 -7.31
CA ALA A 285 -2.77 -9.16 -7.14
C ALA A 285 -3.64 -8.29 -8.06
N ALA A 286 -3.17 -7.07 -8.37
CA ALA A 286 -3.87 -6.12 -9.23
C ALA A 286 -3.85 -6.52 -10.71
N ILE A 287 -2.84 -7.29 -11.18
CA ILE A 287 -2.73 -7.68 -12.59
C ILE A 287 -4.01 -8.39 -13.05
N GLY A 288 -4.64 -7.84 -14.10
CA GLY A 288 -5.86 -8.37 -14.68
C GLY A 288 -7.09 -8.31 -13.77
N SER A 289 -7.05 -7.51 -12.70
CA SER A 289 -8.18 -7.31 -11.79
C SER A 289 -9.00 -6.07 -12.17
N THR A 290 -10.27 -6.09 -11.78
CA THR A 290 -11.09 -4.89 -11.56
C THR A 290 -10.98 -4.47 -10.10
N GLY A 291 -11.48 -3.29 -9.72
CA GLY A 291 -11.51 -2.88 -8.30
C GLY A 291 -12.20 -3.92 -7.40
N ALA A 292 -13.37 -4.40 -7.82
CA ALA A 292 -14.12 -5.41 -7.08
C ALA A 292 -13.37 -6.76 -6.97
N THR A 293 -12.76 -7.23 -8.06
CA THR A 293 -12.01 -8.51 -8.04
C THR A 293 -10.70 -8.39 -7.27
N LEU A 294 -10.05 -7.24 -7.28
CA LEU A 294 -8.91 -6.97 -6.41
C LEU A 294 -9.34 -6.99 -4.95
N GLY A 295 -10.42 -6.25 -4.61
CA GLY A 295 -10.98 -6.23 -3.26
C GLY A 295 -11.30 -7.62 -2.72
N ALA A 296 -11.87 -8.49 -3.57
CA ALA A 296 -12.19 -9.88 -3.20
C ALA A 296 -10.95 -10.75 -2.93
N LYS A 297 -9.78 -10.41 -3.48
CA LYS A 297 -8.50 -11.11 -3.22
C LYS A 297 -7.85 -10.71 -1.90
N LEU A 298 -8.06 -9.46 -1.44
CA LEU A 298 -7.34 -8.88 -0.30
C LEU A 298 -7.43 -9.70 1.00
N PRO A 299 -8.59 -10.25 1.41
CA PRO A 299 -8.69 -11.02 2.65
C PRO A 299 -7.86 -12.31 2.65
N GLY A 300 -7.54 -12.85 1.48
CA GLY A 300 -6.72 -14.07 1.33
C GLY A 300 -5.22 -13.82 1.23
N LEU A 301 -4.76 -12.57 1.36
CA LEU A 301 -3.34 -12.24 1.28
C LEU A 301 -2.67 -12.32 2.66
N PRO A 302 -1.37 -12.67 2.72
CA PRO A 302 -0.59 -12.62 3.96
C PRO A 302 -0.70 -11.27 4.67
N GLY A 303 -0.87 -11.29 5.98
CA GLY A 303 -1.00 -10.07 6.79
C GLY A 303 -2.35 -9.35 6.69
N ALA A 304 -3.35 -9.91 5.98
CA ALA A 304 -4.66 -9.29 5.78
C ALA A 304 -5.38 -8.93 7.10
N ALA A 305 -5.31 -9.79 8.11
CA ALA A 305 -5.90 -9.50 9.42
C ALA A 305 -5.27 -8.28 10.10
N GLN A 306 -3.94 -8.15 10.04
CA GLN A 306 -3.23 -6.97 10.56
C GLN A 306 -3.54 -5.72 9.74
N ALA A 307 -3.60 -5.85 8.41
CA ALA A 307 -3.98 -4.77 7.50
C ALA A 307 -5.42 -4.29 7.78
N ALA A 308 -6.34 -5.19 8.11
CA ALA A 308 -7.72 -4.85 8.46
C ALA A 308 -7.80 -3.96 9.71
N VAL A 309 -7.09 -4.36 10.77
CA VAL A 309 -7.03 -3.55 12.01
C VAL A 309 -6.47 -2.16 11.76
N ARG A 310 -5.46 -2.07 10.88
CA ARG A 310 -4.83 -0.79 10.52
C ARG A 310 -5.71 0.09 9.65
N ALA A 311 -6.37 -0.48 8.64
CA ALA A 311 -7.28 0.25 7.77
C ALA A 311 -8.34 0.97 8.59
N GLU A 312 -8.85 0.31 9.62
CA GLU A 312 -9.82 0.89 10.54
C GLU A 312 -9.19 1.96 11.45
N ALA A 313 -8.04 1.66 12.07
CA ALA A 313 -7.38 2.55 13.01
C ALA A 313 -6.82 3.82 12.35
N ASP A 314 -6.21 3.68 11.16
CA ASP A 314 -5.47 4.76 10.49
C ASP A 314 -6.34 5.50 9.47
N ALA A 315 -7.26 4.82 8.79
CA ALA A 315 -8.06 5.39 7.72
C ALA A 315 -9.58 5.38 8.00
N GLY A 316 -10.04 4.73 9.07
CA GLY A 316 -11.47 4.62 9.39
C GLY A 316 -12.25 3.76 8.37
N VAL A 317 -11.56 2.96 7.56
CA VAL A 317 -12.16 2.13 6.52
C VAL A 317 -12.23 0.68 6.99
N VAL A 318 -13.41 0.09 6.97
CA VAL A 318 -13.55 -1.36 7.15
C VAL A 318 -12.83 -2.08 6.00
N TYR A 319 -11.95 -3.02 6.30
CA TYR A 319 -11.13 -3.67 5.27
C TYR A 319 -11.95 -4.37 4.18
N ALA A 320 -13.11 -4.91 4.53
CA ALA A 320 -14.05 -5.46 3.56
C ALA A 320 -14.61 -4.40 2.58
N ALA A 321 -14.62 -3.12 2.98
CA ALA A 321 -15.05 -2.01 2.12
C ALA A 321 -13.91 -1.45 1.24
N VAL A 322 -12.67 -1.90 1.41
CA VAL A 322 -11.54 -1.48 0.56
C VAL A 322 -11.81 -1.76 -0.91
N GLY A 323 -12.50 -2.87 -1.22
CA GLY A 323 -12.95 -3.18 -2.59
C GLY A 323 -14.00 -2.22 -3.17
N GLN A 324 -14.60 -1.36 -2.33
CA GLN A 324 -15.61 -0.36 -2.70
C GLN A 324 -15.03 1.07 -2.74
N VAL A 325 -13.71 1.21 -2.65
CA VAL A 325 -13.03 2.49 -2.83
C VAL A 325 -13.04 2.85 -4.31
N GLU A 326 -13.64 3.99 -4.63
CA GLU A 326 -13.75 4.50 -6.01
C GLU A 326 -12.61 5.44 -6.37
N SER A 327 -12.14 6.22 -5.39
CA SER A 327 -11.05 7.18 -5.60
C SER A 327 -10.21 7.39 -4.34
N VAL A 328 -8.94 7.70 -4.54
CA VAL A 328 -8.07 8.24 -3.48
C VAL A 328 -7.33 9.43 -4.06
N ALA A 329 -7.47 10.59 -3.42
CA ALA A 329 -6.77 11.81 -3.81
C ALA A 329 -5.84 12.27 -2.68
N MET A 330 -4.67 12.79 -3.05
CA MET A 330 -3.74 13.42 -2.13
C MET A 330 -4.14 14.88 -1.91
N ALA A 331 -4.18 15.31 -0.65
CA ALA A 331 -4.38 16.69 -0.24
C ALA A 331 -3.12 17.20 0.47
N ALA A 332 -3.03 18.49 0.74
CA ALA A 332 -1.84 19.09 1.39
C ALA A 332 -1.52 18.47 2.76
N ASP A 333 -2.52 18.01 3.49
CA ASP A 333 -2.44 17.49 4.86
C ASP A 333 -2.79 16.00 4.99
N GLY A 334 -2.99 15.27 3.88
CA GLY A 334 -3.32 13.84 3.93
C GLY A 334 -4.00 13.31 2.68
N PHE A 335 -4.98 12.42 2.87
CA PHE A 335 -5.68 11.75 1.77
C PHE A 335 -7.20 11.92 1.90
N THR A 336 -7.86 12.00 0.75
CA THR A 336 -9.33 11.87 0.64
C THR A 336 -9.62 10.55 -0.05
N ILE A 337 -10.36 9.67 0.62
CA ILE A 337 -10.79 8.35 0.11
C ILE A 337 -12.27 8.44 -0.21
N GLY A 338 -12.61 8.37 -1.48
CA GLY A 338 -13.99 8.29 -1.96
C GLY A 338 -14.48 6.84 -1.97
N LEU A 339 -15.61 6.61 -1.32
CA LEU A 339 -16.26 5.30 -1.23
C LEU A 339 -17.51 5.26 -2.12
N ALA A 340 -17.81 4.09 -2.67
CA ALA A 340 -19.05 3.87 -3.40
C ALA A 340 -20.27 4.17 -2.54
N PRO A 341 -21.38 4.69 -3.12
CA PRO A 341 -22.62 4.94 -2.40
C PRO A 341 -23.13 3.64 -1.75
N GLY A 342 -23.24 3.64 -0.42
CA GLY A 342 -23.64 2.47 0.37
C GLY A 342 -22.48 1.68 0.99
N ALA A 343 -21.24 2.03 0.71
CA ALA A 343 -20.09 1.50 1.44
C ALA A 343 -20.15 1.89 2.92
N VAL A 344 -19.77 0.96 3.79
CA VAL A 344 -19.76 1.21 5.24
C VAL A 344 -18.47 1.92 5.62
N ALA A 345 -18.57 3.22 5.94
CA ALA A 345 -17.49 3.97 6.57
C ALA A 345 -17.65 3.92 8.08
N MET A 346 -16.57 3.64 8.81
CA MET A 346 -16.56 3.70 10.26
C MET A 346 -16.34 5.13 10.73
N SER A 347 -17.38 5.75 11.27
CA SER A 347 -17.23 7.05 11.92
C SER A 347 -16.66 6.87 13.33
N SER A 348 -15.41 7.24 13.55
CA SER A 348 -14.87 7.44 14.89
C SER A 348 -15.19 8.85 15.40
N SER A 349 -16.45 9.26 15.34
CA SER A 349 -16.87 10.48 16.03
C SER A 349 -17.41 10.13 17.40
N GLY A 350 -16.83 10.71 18.44
CA GLY A 350 -17.47 10.83 19.74
C GLY A 350 -18.75 11.65 19.60
N ALA A 351 -19.86 11.00 19.37
CA ALA A 351 -21.20 11.55 19.48
C ALA A 351 -22.14 10.47 20.04
N ALA A 352 -23.03 10.92 20.87
CA ALA A 352 -23.94 10.21 21.75
C ALA A 352 -24.73 9.02 21.16
N PRO A 353 -25.30 8.13 22.02
CA PRO A 353 -25.83 6.83 21.63
C PRO A 353 -27.17 6.95 20.91
N GLY A 354 -27.18 6.60 19.64
CA GLY A 354 -28.39 6.44 18.84
C GLY A 354 -28.20 5.35 17.82
N SER A 355 -28.82 4.18 18.07
CA SER A 355 -29.14 3.04 17.22
C SER A 355 -28.43 2.96 15.84
N GLY A 356 -27.25 2.35 15.79
CA GLY A 356 -26.59 1.91 14.58
C GLY A 356 -25.68 0.73 14.93
N THR A 357 -25.61 -0.27 14.06
CA THR A 357 -24.79 -1.48 14.23
C THR A 357 -23.38 -1.14 14.70
N PRO A 358 -22.86 -1.74 15.80
CA PRO A 358 -21.55 -1.37 16.35
C PRO A 358 -20.43 -1.74 15.38
N GLY A 359 -19.63 -0.78 14.99
CA GLY A 359 -18.44 -1.02 14.20
C GLY A 359 -17.34 -1.76 14.96
N LEU A 360 -16.46 -2.37 14.20
CA LEU A 360 -15.32 -3.14 14.70
C LEU A 360 -14.40 -2.29 15.57
N ARG A 361 -14.16 -2.72 16.80
CA ARG A 361 -13.28 -2.07 17.78
C ARG A 361 -12.31 -3.10 18.33
N ALA A 362 -11.06 -2.71 18.56
CA ALA A 362 -10.01 -3.58 19.08
C ALA A 362 -9.25 -2.91 20.24
N TRP A 363 -8.77 -3.71 21.17
CA TRP A 363 -8.06 -3.24 22.37
C TRP A 363 -6.82 -4.09 22.63
N LYS A 364 -5.83 -3.49 23.28
CA LYS A 364 -4.60 -4.19 23.72
C LYS A 364 -4.79 -5.14 24.89
N SER A 365 -5.95 -5.08 25.57
CA SER A 365 -6.26 -5.93 26.72
C SER A 365 -7.75 -6.13 26.86
N PHE A 366 -8.13 -7.26 27.49
CA PHE A 366 -9.54 -7.53 27.80
C PHE A 366 -10.12 -6.55 28.84
N SER A 367 -9.28 -6.05 29.73
CA SER A 367 -9.70 -4.99 30.66
C SER A 367 -10.04 -3.68 29.91
N GLY A 368 -9.24 -3.32 28.91
CA GLY A 368 -9.52 -2.19 28.02
C GLY A 368 -10.80 -2.39 27.22
N PHE A 369 -11.02 -3.59 26.67
CA PHE A 369 -12.28 -3.97 26.02
C PHE A 369 -13.47 -3.78 26.96
N LYS A 370 -13.43 -4.40 28.16
CA LYS A 370 -14.53 -4.31 29.16
C LYS A 370 -14.77 -2.88 29.63
N LYS A 371 -13.73 -2.08 29.79
CA LYS A 371 -13.88 -0.64 30.15
C LYS A 371 -14.60 0.14 29.07
N ALA A 372 -14.34 -0.17 27.81
CA ALA A 372 -14.95 0.54 26.66
C ALA A 372 -16.36 0.04 26.33
N MET A 373 -16.59 -1.28 26.42
CA MET A 373 -17.87 -1.91 26.04
C MET A 373 -18.86 -2.01 27.19
N GLY A 374 -18.39 -1.87 28.44
CA GLY A 374 -19.22 -2.06 29.63
C GLY A 374 -19.47 -3.55 29.95
N PRO A 375 -20.46 -3.86 30.81
CA PRO A 375 -20.86 -5.22 31.12
C PRO A 375 -21.54 -5.88 29.92
N ALA A 376 -21.44 -7.21 29.82
CA ALA A 376 -22.02 -8.00 28.70
C ALA A 376 -23.57 -7.98 28.67
N GLY A 377 -24.21 -7.45 29.71
CA GLY A 377 -25.67 -7.44 29.88
C GLY A 377 -26.12 -8.43 30.95
N SER A 378 -27.39 -8.28 31.39
CA SER A 378 -27.98 -9.17 32.42
C SER A 378 -28.01 -10.62 31.93
N GLY A 379 -27.47 -11.56 32.71
CA GLY A 379 -27.42 -12.99 32.39
C GLY A 379 -26.43 -13.36 31.27
N LYS A 380 -25.61 -12.41 30.78
CA LYS A 380 -24.64 -12.63 29.69
C LYS A 380 -23.20 -12.52 30.19
N GLN A 381 -22.30 -13.14 29.42
CA GLN A 381 -20.85 -13.04 29.61
C GLN A 381 -20.17 -12.74 28.27
N TRP A 382 -19.05 -12.02 28.33
CA TRP A 382 -18.20 -11.83 27.18
C TRP A 382 -17.48 -13.13 26.81
N HIS A 383 -17.61 -13.56 25.58
CA HIS A 383 -17.03 -14.78 25.04
C HIS A 383 -16.09 -14.45 23.89
N HIS A 384 -14.88 -15.01 23.90
CA HIS A 384 -13.93 -14.95 22.79
C HIS A 384 -14.18 -16.10 21.83
N VAL A 385 -14.51 -15.80 20.57
CA VAL A 385 -14.69 -16.80 19.50
C VAL A 385 -13.38 -17.57 19.26
N VAL A 386 -12.27 -16.83 19.11
CA VAL A 386 -10.90 -17.36 19.21
C VAL A 386 -10.42 -17.10 20.63
N GLU A 387 -10.09 -18.17 21.37
CA GLU A 387 -9.81 -18.09 22.81
C GLU A 387 -8.64 -17.17 23.16
N GLN A 388 -8.78 -16.42 24.25
CA GLN A 388 -7.76 -15.56 24.83
C GLN A 388 -6.71 -16.38 25.59
N THR A 389 -5.97 -17.24 24.89
CA THR A 389 -4.83 -17.93 25.47
C THR A 389 -3.54 -17.13 25.26
N PRO A 390 -2.51 -17.23 26.14
CA PRO A 390 -1.22 -16.56 25.91
C PRO A 390 -0.62 -16.88 24.55
N GLY A 391 -0.73 -18.13 24.07
CA GLY A 391 -0.26 -18.55 22.76
C GLY A 391 -1.01 -17.87 21.60
N ASN A 392 -2.33 -17.72 21.67
CA ASN A 392 -3.12 -17.03 20.67
C ASN A 392 -2.83 -15.52 20.68
N VAL A 393 -2.69 -14.92 21.86
CA VAL A 393 -2.32 -13.50 21.97
C VAL A 393 -0.95 -13.23 21.37
N GLN A 394 0.01 -14.13 21.59
CA GLN A 394 1.36 -14.01 21.01
C GLN A 394 1.36 -14.21 19.49
N ARG A 395 0.58 -15.17 18.97
CA ARG A 395 0.54 -15.51 17.53
C ARG A 395 -0.27 -14.50 16.70
N PHE A 396 -1.38 -14.04 17.23
CA PHE A 396 -2.37 -13.27 16.46
C PHE A 396 -2.43 -11.80 16.87
N GLY A 397 -1.74 -11.41 17.92
CA GLY A 397 -1.79 -10.07 18.51
C GLY A 397 -2.96 -9.84 19.45
N PRO A 398 -2.78 -9.01 20.48
CA PRO A 398 -3.82 -8.72 21.46
C PRO A 398 -5.04 -8.05 20.83
N GLU A 399 -4.88 -7.20 19.83
CA GLU A 399 -5.94 -6.47 19.16
C GLU A 399 -6.89 -7.40 18.39
N ALA A 400 -6.37 -8.42 17.70
CA ALA A 400 -7.20 -9.42 17.02
C ALA A 400 -8.02 -10.23 18.02
N ILE A 401 -7.42 -10.59 19.15
CA ILE A 401 -8.09 -11.36 20.21
C ILE A 401 -9.12 -10.52 20.98
N GLN A 402 -8.83 -9.23 21.23
CA GLN A 402 -9.68 -8.32 22.02
C GLN A 402 -10.50 -7.38 21.13
N SER A 403 -11.07 -7.91 20.04
CA SER A 403 -11.88 -7.12 19.09
C SER A 403 -13.38 -7.44 19.22
N THR A 404 -14.23 -6.53 18.76
CA THR A 404 -15.68 -6.78 18.67
C THR A 404 -16.05 -7.85 17.65
N GLU A 405 -15.15 -8.23 16.73
CA GLU A 405 -15.34 -9.39 15.86
C GLU A 405 -15.08 -10.72 16.60
N ASN A 406 -14.21 -10.68 17.58
CA ASN A 406 -13.81 -11.89 18.31
C ASN A 406 -14.46 -12.01 19.67
N VAL A 407 -14.97 -10.92 20.24
CA VAL A 407 -15.57 -10.91 21.59
C VAL A 407 -17.05 -10.55 21.48
N ILE A 408 -17.92 -11.47 21.82
CA ILE A 408 -19.37 -11.33 21.75
C ILE A 408 -20.02 -11.59 23.10
N ALA A 409 -21.17 -10.98 23.35
CA ALA A 409 -21.95 -11.21 24.57
C ALA A 409 -22.91 -12.38 24.37
N ILE A 410 -22.73 -13.46 25.10
CA ILE A 410 -23.60 -14.65 25.03
C ILE A 410 -24.18 -14.98 26.40
N ASP A 411 -25.25 -15.78 26.42
CA ASP A 411 -25.85 -16.27 27.66
C ASP A 411 -24.81 -17.02 28.53
N ALA A 412 -24.81 -16.77 29.81
CA ALA A 412 -23.82 -17.36 30.75
C ALA A 412 -23.84 -18.89 30.75
N ARG A 413 -25.03 -19.50 30.64
CA ARG A 413 -25.16 -20.96 30.61
C ARG A 413 -24.62 -21.55 29.30
N ILE A 414 -24.82 -20.84 28.20
CA ILE A 414 -24.24 -21.24 26.90
C ILE A 414 -22.72 -21.10 26.95
N HIS A 415 -22.20 -20.01 27.54
CA HIS A 415 -20.77 -19.83 27.76
C HIS A 415 -20.12 -20.98 28.53
N GLU A 416 -20.75 -21.44 29.63
CA GLU A 416 -20.28 -22.59 30.41
C GLU A 416 -20.27 -23.88 29.58
N ARG A 417 -21.32 -24.15 28.81
CA ARG A 417 -21.41 -25.32 27.92
C ARG A 417 -20.33 -25.34 26.86
N ILE A 418 -20.07 -24.18 26.24
CA ILE A 418 -19.00 -24.00 25.23
C ILE A 418 -17.64 -24.22 25.89
N SER A 419 -17.40 -23.65 27.07
CA SER A 419 -16.15 -23.81 27.81
C SER A 419 -15.90 -25.29 28.20
N ALA A 420 -16.95 -26.00 28.57
CA ALA A 420 -16.88 -27.46 28.85
C ALA A 420 -16.52 -28.24 27.57
N TYR A 421 -17.12 -27.88 26.42
CA TYR A 421 -16.82 -28.49 25.12
C TYR A 421 -15.34 -28.27 24.72
N TYR A 422 -14.81 -27.06 24.87
CA TYR A 422 -13.41 -26.78 24.60
C TYR A 422 -12.43 -27.56 25.47
N SER A 423 -12.87 -27.95 26.67
CA SER A 423 -12.08 -28.74 27.63
C SER A 423 -12.27 -30.24 27.43
N SER A 424 -13.16 -30.69 26.57
CA SER A 424 -13.43 -32.08 26.29
C SER A 424 -12.61 -32.65 25.16
N LYS A 425 -12.48 -33.99 25.09
CA LYS A 425 -11.89 -34.68 23.94
C LYS A 425 -13.00 -35.02 22.95
N GLN A 426 -12.76 -34.76 21.68
CA GLN A 426 -13.74 -34.99 20.64
C GLN A 426 -13.14 -35.85 19.50
N ARG A 427 -13.98 -36.65 18.84
CA ARG A 427 -13.55 -37.40 17.64
C ARG A 427 -13.05 -36.50 16.52
N LEU A 428 -13.66 -35.33 16.37
CA LEU A 428 -13.30 -34.32 15.39
C LEU A 428 -11.85 -33.77 15.58
N THR A 429 -11.32 -33.89 16.78
CA THR A 429 -9.97 -33.44 17.17
C THR A 429 -9.03 -34.63 17.45
N ASP A 430 -9.23 -35.75 16.77
CA ASP A 430 -8.43 -36.97 16.92
C ASP A 430 -8.33 -37.45 18.41
N ASN A 431 -9.44 -37.34 19.17
CA ASN A 431 -9.53 -37.59 20.59
C ASN A 431 -8.58 -36.73 21.47
N ARG A 432 -8.08 -35.64 20.91
CA ARG A 432 -7.38 -34.59 21.66
C ARG A 432 -8.38 -33.64 22.31
N VAL A 433 -7.94 -32.95 23.37
CA VAL A 433 -8.71 -31.85 23.93
C VAL A 433 -8.89 -30.76 22.85
N VAL A 434 -10.13 -30.30 22.65
CA VAL A 434 -10.47 -29.35 21.59
C VAL A 434 -9.56 -28.09 21.65
N ARG A 435 -9.34 -27.56 22.85
CA ARG A 435 -8.48 -26.39 23.08
C ARG A 435 -7.03 -26.64 22.69
N GLU A 436 -6.50 -27.83 22.91
CA GLU A 436 -5.13 -28.19 22.52
C GLU A 436 -4.99 -28.34 21.01
N TRP A 437 -5.97 -28.97 20.36
CA TRP A 437 -6.01 -29.11 18.91
C TRP A 437 -6.13 -27.74 18.23
N LEU A 438 -6.97 -26.83 18.76
CA LEU A 438 -7.14 -25.48 18.21
C LEU A 438 -5.87 -24.63 18.28
N ARG A 439 -4.98 -24.84 19.28
CA ARG A 439 -3.71 -24.10 19.36
C ARG A 439 -2.82 -24.23 18.13
N GLU A 440 -2.97 -25.28 17.36
CA GLU A 440 -2.20 -25.56 16.15
C GLU A 440 -2.85 -24.93 14.91
N GLN A 441 -4.12 -24.52 15.00
CA GLN A 441 -4.88 -24.00 13.88
C GLN A 441 -4.62 -22.49 13.66
N SER A 442 -4.84 -22.00 12.43
CA SER A 442 -4.81 -20.57 12.12
C SER A 442 -5.92 -19.80 12.84
N PHE A 443 -5.82 -18.48 12.89
CA PHE A 443 -6.87 -17.63 13.46
C PHE A 443 -8.23 -17.86 12.80
N ASP A 444 -8.27 -17.94 11.47
CA ASP A 444 -9.50 -18.13 10.70
C ASP A 444 -10.12 -19.50 10.95
N GLN A 445 -9.29 -20.54 11.05
CA GLN A 445 -9.76 -21.90 11.38
C GLN A 445 -10.33 -21.98 12.81
N GLN A 446 -9.65 -21.35 13.78
CA GLN A 446 -10.16 -21.25 15.15
C GLN A 446 -11.47 -20.47 15.19
N ARG A 447 -11.55 -19.35 14.45
CA ARG A 447 -12.74 -18.50 14.39
C ARG A 447 -13.92 -19.23 13.74
N GLU A 448 -13.70 -19.88 12.61
CA GLU A 448 -14.73 -20.66 11.93
C GLU A 448 -15.26 -21.79 12.83
N PHE A 449 -14.36 -22.49 13.52
CA PHE A 449 -14.73 -23.51 14.49
C PHE A 449 -15.57 -22.92 15.63
N GLY A 450 -15.15 -21.80 16.21
CA GLY A 450 -15.86 -21.13 17.29
C GLY A 450 -17.25 -20.65 16.86
N LEU A 451 -17.38 -20.05 15.66
CA LEU A 451 -18.67 -19.63 15.13
C LEU A 451 -19.63 -20.80 14.87
N ARG A 452 -19.11 -21.91 14.33
CA ARG A 452 -19.93 -23.14 14.18
C ARG A 452 -20.43 -23.64 15.51
N LEU A 453 -19.57 -23.63 16.53
CA LEU A 453 -19.94 -24.06 17.86
C LEU A 453 -21.00 -23.14 18.48
N LEU A 454 -20.85 -21.84 18.35
CA LEU A 454 -21.83 -20.85 18.80
C LEU A 454 -23.20 -21.06 18.16
N LYS A 455 -23.27 -21.36 16.87
CA LYS A 455 -24.51 -21.76 16.17
C LYS A 455 -25.08 -23.05 16.74
N GLN A 456 -24.24 -24.07 16.88
CA GLN A 456 -24.65 -25.39 17.41
C GLN A 456 -25.26 -25.28 18.81
N PHE A 457 -24.73 -24.39 19.66
CA PHE A 457 -25.25 -24.17 21.01
C PHE A 457 -26.35 -23.11 21.08
N GLY A 458 -26.73 -22.49 19.94
CA GLY A 458 -27.81 -21.51 19.87
C GLY A 458 -27.44 -20.15 20.47
N ALA A 459 -26.15 -19.79 20.48
CA ALA A 459 -25.67 -18.48 20.94
C ALA A 459 -25.84 -17.40 19.89
N ILE A 460 -25.79 -17.79 18.61
CA ILE A 460 -25.95 -16.94 17.42
C ILE A 460 -26.87 -17.66 16.42
N PRO A 461 -27.59 -16.93 15.52
CA PRO A 461 -28.50 -17.51 14.52
C PRO A 461 -27.79 -18.35 13.45
#